data_9204fa197faa968abff3de19e6259171
#
_entry.id   9204fa197faa968abff3de19e6259171
#
_cell.length_a   1.000
_cell.length_b   1.000
_cell.length_c   1.000
_cell.angle_alpha   90.00
_cell.angle_beta   90.00
_cell.angle_gamma   90.00
#
_symmetry.space_group_name_H-M   'P 1'
#
loop_
_entity.id
_entity.type
_entity.pdbx_description
1 polymer ?
#
loop_
_entity_poly.entity_id
_entity_poly.type
_entity_poly.pdbx_seq_one_letter_code
_entity_poly.pdbx_strand_id
1 'polypeptide(L)'
;SVKETSRLVIADSRRTPESLNRLLRESYGKRFQAWNSCPPGWLADTLAVTESVWVTEDSVSMVYEALTAGCCVGLLKLPAATEGRVMRGVQRLVSEGVVTRFDDWYSGQHALGKPPVFNEAQRVAALILRALRRGTV
;
A
#
# COMPACT_ATOMS: atom_id res chain seq x y z
N SER A 1 5.78 19.06 9.84
CA SER A 1 7.05 19.30 9.13
C SER A 1 7.59 17.97 8.63
N VAL A 2 7.77 17.86 7.34
CA VAL A 2 8.51 16.74 6.75
C VAL A 2 9.94 16.88 7.27
N LYS A 3 10.42 15.90 8.02
CA LYS A 3 11.82 15.89 8.44
C LYS A 3 12.69 15.98 7.20
N GLU A 4 13.68 16.83 7.17
CA GLU A 4 14.60 17.05 6.03
C GLU A 4 15.27 15.77 5.52
N THR A 5 15.16 14.67 6.25
CA THR A 5 15.72 13.35 5.94
C THR A 5 14.73 12.40 5.28
N SER A 6 13.48 12.82 5.03
CA SER A 6 12.48 11.93 4.42
C SER A 6 12.75 11.75 2.93
N ARG A 7 13.00 10.51 2.54
CA ARG A 7 13.17 10.14 1.13
C ARG A 7 11.82 9.77 0.52
N LEU A 8 11.40 10.52 -0.49
CA LEU A 8 10.21 10.22 -1.26
C LEU A 8 10.57 9.39 -2.50
N VAL A 9 9.89 8.27 -2.68
CA VAL A 9 9.97 7.46 -3.90
C VAL A 9 8.58 7.34 -4.49
N ILE A 10 8.47 7.59 -5.78
CA ILE A 10 7.22 7.47 -6.53
C ILE A 10 7.39 6.36 -7.55
N ALA A 11 6.52 5.40 -7.52
CA ALA A 11 6.54 4.29 -8.46
C ALA A 11 5.21 4.20 -9.21
N ASP A 12 5.28 3.81 -10.46
CA ASP A 12 4.12 3.47 -11.24
C ASP A 12 3.87 1.96 -11.25
N SER A 13 2.83 1.54 -11.97
CA SER A 13 2.52 0.15 -12.20
C SER A 13 2.26 -0.10 -13.68
N ARG A 14 2.16 -1.37 -14.04
CA ARG A 14 1.83 -1.79 -15.41
C ARG A 14 0.50 -1.17 -15.92
N ARG A 15 -0.43 -0.85 -14.99
CA ARG A 15 -1.73 -0.27 -15.32
C ARG A 15 -1.74 1.26 -15.33
N THR A 16 -0.63 1.91 -14.99
CA THR A 16 -0.54 3.37 -14.99
C THR A 16 -0.59 3.89 -16.45
N PRO A 17 -1.52 4.79 -16.78
CA PRO A 17 -1.58 5.37 -18.12
C PRO A 17 -0.27 6.09 -18.48
N GLU A 18 0.13 6.03 -19.74
CA GLU A 18 1.39 6.62 -20.19
C GLU A 18 1.44 8.13 -20.00
N SER A 19 0.31 8.82 -20.14
CA SER A 19 0.21 10.25 -19.87
C SER A 19 0.57 10.59 -18.42
N LEU A 20 0.08 9.80 -17.47
CA LEU A 20 0.41 9.96 -16.05
C LEU A 20 1.86 9.58 -15.77
N ASN A 21 2.34 8.51 -16.38
CA ASN A 21 3.73 8.08 -16.27
C ASN A 21 4.70 9.19 -16.71
N ARG A 22 4.42 9.81 -17.85
CA ARG A 22 5.22 10.95 -18.37
C ARG A 22 5.22 12.12 -17.39
N LEU A 23 4.04 12.49 -16.88
CA LEU A 23 3.90 13.57 -15.90
C LEU A 23 4.70 13.29 -14.63
N LEU A 24 4.66 12.07 -14.13
CA LEU A 24 5.41 11.67 -12.93
C LEU A 24 6.92 11.73 -13.16
N ARG A 25 7.39 11.29 -14.33
CA ARG A 25 8.81 11.39 -14.70
C ARG A 25 9.29 12.82 -14.74
N GLU A 26 8.53 13.68 -15.39
CA GLU A 26 8.88 15.10 -15.53
C GLU A 26 8.84 15.84 -14.20
N SER A 27 7.84 15.52 -13.35
CA SER A 27 7.65 16.22 -12.08
C SER A 27 8.60 15.76 -10.99
N TYR A 28 8.98 14.47 -10.96
CA TYR A 28 9.73 13.88 -9.84
C TYR A 28 11.13 13.41 -10.19
N GLY A 29 11.47 13.30 -11.46
CA GLY A 29 12.84 13.01 -11.92
C GLY A 29 13.42 11.76 -11.26
N LYS A 30 14.50 11.92 -10.49
CA LYS A 30 15.22 10.81 -9.82
C LYS A 30 14.39 10.12 -8.73
N ARG A 31 13.32 10.73 -8.25
CA ARG A 31 12.41 10.15 -7.26
C ARG A 31 11.40 9.20 -7.88
N PHE A 32 11.28 9.23 -9.19
CA PHE A 32 10.40 8.35 -9.95
C PHE A 32 11.10 7.05 -10.30
N GLN A 33 10.45 5.93 -9.99
CA GLN A 33 10.93 4.59 -10.30
C GLN A 33 9.92 3.89 -11.21
N ALA A 34 10.31 3.62 -12.45
CA ALA A 34 9.45 2.89 -13.36
C ALA A 34 9.37 1.41 -12.98
N TRP A 35 8.17 0.84 -12.94
CA TRP A 35 7.94 -0.55 -12.56
C TRP A 35 8.74 -1.55 -13.40
N ASN A 36 8.88 -1.28 -14.71
CA ASN A 36 9.58 -2.15 -15.65
C ASN A 36 11.11 -2.06 -15.56
N SER A 37 11.64 -1.11 -14.81
CA SER A 37 13.07 -0.99 -14.54
C SER A 37 13.46 -1.44 -13.12
N CYS A 38 12.50 -1.91 -12.33
CA CYS A 38 12.75 -2.42 -11.00
C CYS A 38 13.35 -3.82 -11.05
N PRO A 39 14.44 -4.09 -10.32
CA PRO A 39 14.94 -5.46 -10.22
C PRO A 39 13.98 -6.35 -9.44
N PRO A 40 14.06 -7.68 -9.58
CA PRO A 40 13.27 -8.61 -8.77
C PRO A 40 13.45 -8.34 -7.27
N GLY A 41 12.33 -8.34 -6.52
CA GLY A 41 12.33 -8.10 -5.09
C GLY A 41 12.45 -6.64 -4.68
N TRP A 42 12.56 -5.71 -5.62
CA TRP A 42 12.69 -4.28 -5.33
C TRP A 42 11.56 -3.74 -4.44
N LEU A 43 10.33 -4.12 -4.74
CA LEU A 43 9.17 -3.64 -3.99
C LEU A 43 9.20 -4.12 -2.54
N ALA A 44 9.44 -5.40 -2.31
CA ALA A 44 9.52 -5.97 -0.97
C ALA A 44 10.66 -5.33 -0.17
N ASP A 45 11.82 -5.17 -0.77
CA ASP A 45 12.98 -4.54 -0.13
C ASP A 45 12.72 -3.08 0.20
N THR A 46 12.05 -2.35 -0.70
CA THR A 46 11.68 -0.95 -0.50
C THR A 46 10.66 -0.80 0.62
N LEU A 47 9.63 -1.63 0.63
CA LEU A 47 8.59 -1.60 1.68
C LEU A 47 9.15 -1.93 3.06
N ALA A 48 10.15 -2.82 3.13
CA ALA A 48 10.77 -3.21 4.40
C ALA A 48 11.43 -2.03 5.13
N VAL A 49 11.84 -0.99 4.41
CA VAL A 49 12.49 0.21 4.97
C VAL A 49 11.64 1.46 4.85
N THR A 50 10.38 1.32 4.46
CA THR A 50 9.45 2.43 4.25
C THR A 50 8.53 2.56 5.46
N GLU A 51 8.40 3.77 5.97
CA GLU A 51 7.51 4.07 7.09
C GLU A 51 6.06 4.22 6.65
N SER A 52 5.83 4.99 5.59
CA SER A 52 4.49 5.32 5.11
C SER A 52 4.38 5.15 3.60
N VAL A 53 3.29 4.56 3.16
CA VAL A 53 3.01 4.31 1.73
C VAL A 53 1.65 4.88 1.37
N TRP A 54 1.60 5.63 0.28
CA TRP A 54 0.36 6.09 -0.32
C TRP A 54 0.05 5.26 -1.56
N VAL A 55 -1.08 4.60 -1.55
CA VAL A 55 -1.48 3.65 -2.60
C VAL A 55 -2.79 4.10 -3.23
N THR A 56 -2.92 4.00 -4.54
CA THR A 56 -4.19 4.23 -5.21
C THR A 56 -5.19 3.14 -4.83
N GLU A 57 -6.45 3.52 -4.62
CA GLU A 57 -7.48 2.62 -4.05
C GLU A 57 -7.84 1.42 -4.93
N ASP A 58 -7.46 1.43 -6.20
CA ASP A 58 -7.62 0.31 -7.13
C ASP A 58 -6.52 -0.77 -7.00
N SER A 59 -5.42 -0.45 -6.30
CA SER A 59 -4.27 -1.34 -6.15
C SER A 59 -4.34 -2.13 -4.85
N VAL A 60 -5.35 -3.01 -4.73
CA VAL A 60 -5.64 -3.76 -3.50
C VAL A 60 -4.48 -4.65 -3.06
N SER A 61 -3.85 -5.35 -3.99
CA SER A 61 -2.69 -6.18 -3.66
C SER A 61 -1.56 -5.37 -3.06
N MET A 62 -1.33 -4.16 -3.57
CA MET A 62 -0.32 -3.25 -3.05
C MET A 62 -0.64 -2.78 -1.63
N VAL A 63 -1.93 -2.52 -1.34
CA VAL A 63 -2.38 -2.17 0.01
C VAL A 63 -2.01 -3.29 0.99
N TYR A 64 -2.34 -4.53 0.66
CA TYR A 64 -2.03 -5.67 1.52
C TYR A 64 -0.52 -5.93 1.65
N GLU A 65 0.23 -5.78 0.59
CA GLU A 65 1.69 -5.91 0.64
C GLU A 65 2.32 -4.87 1.56
N ALA A 66 1.88 -3.62 1.48
CA ALA A 66 2.36 -2.54 2.34
C ALA A 66 1.99 -2.78 3.81
N LEU A 67 0.76 -3.22 4.08
CA LEU A 67 0.33 -3.57 5.44
C LEU A 67 1.13 -4.73 6.01
N THR A 68 1.36 -5.77 5.20
CA THR A 68 2.15 -6.93 5.61
C THR A 68 3.59 -6.55 5.95
N ALA A 69 4.15 -5.59 5.22
CA ALA A 69 5.49 -5.06 5.49
C ALA A 69 5.55 -4.17 6.75
N GLY A 70 4.41 -3.84 7.35
CA GLY A 70 4.34 -3.00 8.55
C GLY A 70 4.31 -1.50 8.27
N CYS A 71 4.05 -1.09 7.04
CA CYS A 71 3.94 0.32 6.68
C CYS A 71 2.63 0.93 7.17
N CYS A 72 2.65 2.22 7.48
CA CYS A 72 1.44 3.01 7.57
C CYS A 72 0.90 3.24 6.17
N VAL A 73 -0.36 2.93 5.91
CA VAL A 73 -0.92 2.99 4.56
C VAL A 73 -2.00 4.05 4.45
N GLY A 74 -1.81 4.93 3.49
CA GLY A 74 -2.81 5.90 3.05
C GLY A 74 -3.35 5.54 1.67
N LEU A 75 -4.60 5.92 1.41
CA LEU A 75 -5.27 5.68 0.13
C LEU A 75 -5.45 6.96 -0.65
N LEU A 76 -5.07 6.90 -1.91
CA LEU A 76 -5.31 7.96 -2.90
C LEU A 76 -6.56 7.59 -3.70
N LYS A 77 -7.52 8.51 -3.74
CA LYS A 77 -8.76 8.34 -4.50
C LYS A 77 -8.51 8.55 -5.98
N LEU A 78 -9.10 7.69 -6.80
CA LEU A 78 -9.10 7.84 -8.26
C LEU A 78 -10.48 8.36 -8.71
N PRO A 79 -10.52 9.35 -9.64
CA PRO A 79 -11.78 9.93 -10.11
C PRO A 79 -12.72 8.94 -10.80
N ALA A 80 -12.18 7.88 -11.39
CA ALA A 80 -12.94 6.87 -12.13
C ALA A 80 -13.09 5.55 -11.36
N ALA A 81 -13.00 5.57 -10.03
CA ALA A 81 -13.12 4.38 -9.22
C ALA A 81 -14.46 3.71 -9.43
N THR A 82 -14.45 2.54 -10.02
CA THR A 82 -15.64 1.70 -10.20
C THR A 82 -15.98 1.01 -8.88
N GLU A 83 -17.22 1.11 -8.47
CA GLU A 83 -17.74 0.38 -7.32
C GLU A 83 -17.72 -1.12 -7.62
N GLY A 84 -16.86 -1.88 -6.95
CA GLY A 84 -16.73 -3.32 -7.14
C GLY A 84 -16.31 -4.04 -5.85
N ARG A 85 -16.18 -5.36 -5.92
CA ARG A 85 -15.74 -6.22 -4.79
C ARG A 85 -14.42 -5.76 -4.19
N VAL A 86 -13.55 -5.26 -5.02
CA VAL A 86 -12.22 -4.73 -4.66
C VAL A 86 -12.37 -3.54 -3.71
N MET A 87 -13.33 -2.64 -3.99
CA MET A 87 -13.62 -1.48 -3.17
C MET A 87 -14.15 -1.85 -1.77
N ARG A 88 -14.90 -2.93 -1.64
CA ARG A 88 -15.46 -3.37 -0.35
C ARG A 88 -14.37 -3.78 0.63
N GLY A 89 -13.37 -4.53 0.18
CA GLY A 89 -12.23 -4.92 1.02
C GLY A 89 -11.46 -3.72 1.53
N VAL A 90 -11.21 -2.75 0.66
CA VAL A 90 -10.52 -1.50 1.02
C VAL A 90 -11.38 -0.66 1.95
N GLN A 91 -12.68 -0.54 1.71
CA GLN A 91 -13.60 0.18 2.59
C GLN A 91 -13.64 -0.41 4.00
N ARG A 92 -13.58 -1.74 4.11
CA ARG A 92 -13.50 -2.41 5.41
C ARG A 92 -12.23 -2.03 6.15
N LEU A 93 -11.09 -2.01 5.47
CA LEU A 93 -9.82 -1.58 6.07
C LEU A 93 -9.87 -0.12 6.53
N VAL A 94 -10.54 0.74 5.79
CA VAL A 94 -10.76 2.14 6.20
C VAL A 94 -11.64 2.20 7.46
N SER A 95 -12.76 1.48 7.48
CA SER A 95 -13.70 1.48 8.61
C SER A 95 -13.08 0.89 9.88
N GLU A 96 -12.17 -0.04 9.75
CA GLU A 96 -11.40 -0.63 10.86
C GLU A 96 -10.21 0.24 11.30
N GLY A 97 -9.93 1.35 10.63
CA GLY A 97 -8.82 2.25 10.94
C GLY A 97 -7.45 1.72 10.54
N VAL A 98 -7.40 0.67 9.74
CA VAL A 98 -6.14 0.05 9.29
C VAL A 98 -5.45 0.89 8.21
N VAL A 99 -6.23 1.52 7.35
CA VAL A 99 -5.75 2.46 6.31
C VAL A 99 -6.50 3.78 6.43
N THR A 100 -5.89 4.86 5.96
CA THR A 100 -6.44 6.21 6.06
C THR A 100 -6.62 6.80 4.66
N ARG A 101 -7.78 7.38 4.38
CA ARG A 101 -8.02 8.11 3.12
C ARG A 101 -7.23 9.42 3.12
N PHE A 102 -6.73 9.80 1.96
CA PHE A 102 -5.98 11.05 1.80
C PHE A 102 -6.78 12.27 2.26
N ASP A 103 -8.07 12.37 1.90
CA ASP A 103 -8.91 13.50 2.29
C ASP A 103 -9.04 13.63 3.80
N ASP A 104 -9.20 12.52 4.51
CA ASP A 104 -9.31 12.50 5.97
C ASP A 104 -7.99 12.88 6.65
N TRP A 105 -6.88 12.44 6.09
CA TRP A 105 -5.55 12.81 6.56
C TRP A 105 -5.25 14.29 6.28
N TYR A 106 -5.54 14.75 5.08
CA TYR A 106 -5.28 16.14 4.66
C TYR A 106 -6.10 17.15 5.45
N SER A 107 -7.37 16.82 5.76
CA SER A 107 -8.24 17.67 6.59
C SER A 107 -7.89 17.65 8.08
N GLY A 108 -6.98 16.80 8.50
CA GLY A 108 -6.59 16.64 9.90
C GLY A 108 -7.54 15.81 10.75
N GLN A 109 -8.56 15.17 10.14
CA GLN A 109 -9.52 14.34 10.88
C GLN A 109 -8.88 13.05 11.41
N HIS A 110 -7.95 12.47 10.65
CA HIS A 110 -7.25 11.25 11.01
C HIS A 110 -5.76 11.38 10.76
N ALA A 111 -4.97 10.91 11.72
CA ALA A 111 -3.54 10.75 11.53
C ALA A 111 -3.24 9.44 10.80
N LEU A 112 -2.15 9.42 10.05
CA LEU A 112 -1.63 8.19 9.45
C LEU A 112 -0.87 7.41 10.54
N GLY A 113 -1.62 6.60 11.29
CA GLY A 113 -1.07 5.82 12.41
C GLY A 113 -0.42 4.52 11.97
N LYS A 114 0.41 3.93 12.84
CA LYS A 114 0.93 2.58 12.61
C LYS A 114 -0.22 1.57 12.65
N PRO A 115 -0.38 0.73 11.62
CA PRO A 115 -1.37 -0.34 11.67
C PRO A 115 -0.97 -1.35 12.76
N PRO A 116 -1.94 -2.08 13.34
CA PRO A 116 -1.62 -3.25 14.14
C PRO A 116 -0.84 -4.26 13.26
N VAL A 117 -0.09 -5.15 13.90
CA VAL A 117 0.66 -6.17 13.16
C VAL A 117 -0.31 -6.92 12.23
N PHE A 118 -0.16 -6.68 10.94
CA PHE A 118 -1.03 -7.24 9.91
C PHE A 118 -0.18 -8.12 9.01
N ASN A 119 -0.34 -9.44 9.16
CA ASN A 119 0.34 -10.41 8.32
C ASN A 119 -0.60 -11.57 8.00
N GLU A 120 -1.28 -11.47 6.88
CA GLU A 120 -2.24 -12.47 6.43
C GLU A 120 -1.57 -13.81 6.13
N ALA A 121 -0.38 -13.81 5.55
CA ALA A 121 0.37 -15.02 5.27
C ALA A 121 0.75 -15.74 6.57
N GLN A 122 1.20 -15.01 7.58
CA GLN A 122 1.53 -15.57 8.88
C GLN A 122 0.29 -16.13 9.60
N ARG A 123 -0.85 -15.44 9.50
CA ARG A 123 -2.12 -15.89 10.05
C ARG A 123 -2.56 -17.22 9.42
N VAL A 124 -2.50 -17.31 8.10
CA VAL A 124 -2.84 -18.54 7.36
C VAL A 124 -1.88 -19.66 7.72
N ALA A 125 -0.59 -19.41 7.78
CA ALA A 125 0.40 -20.39 8.20
C ALA A 125 0.12 -20.94 9.61
N ALA A 126 -0.24 -20.06 10.55
CA ALA A 126 -0.60 -20.47 11.91
C ALA A 126 -1.85 -21.37 11.94
N LEU A 127 -2.85 -21.07 11.12
CA LEU A 127 -4.06 -21.89 10.98
C LEU A 127 -3.75 -23.28 10.41
N ILE A 128 -2.89 -23.34 9.39
CA ILE A 128 -2.45 -24.60 8.78
C ILE A 128 -1.70 -25.44 9.82
N LEU A 129 -0.77 -24.87 10.56
CA LEU A 129 -0.01 -25.57 11.60
C LEU A 129 -0.91 -26.11 12.70
N ARG A 130 -1.92 -25.37 13.12
CA ARG A 130 -2.92 -25.84 14.09
C ARG A 130 -3.70 -27.04 13.55
N ALA A 131 -4.15 -26.98 12.30
CA ALA A 131 -4.87 -28.07 11.67
C ALA A 131 -4.01 -29.35 11.59
N LEU A 132 -2.74 -29.21 11.21
CA LEU A 132 -1.79 -30.33 11.17
C LEU A 132 -1.56 -30.95 12.55
N ARG A 133 -1.41 -30.14 13.60
CA ARG A 133 -1.22 -30.61 14.97
C ARG A 133 -2.43 -31.34 15.50
N ARG A 134 -3.63 -30.98 15.06
CA ARG A 134 -4.89 -31.64 15.45
C ARG A 134 -5.20 -32.90 14.64
N GLY A 135 -4.39 -33.23 13.65
CA GLY A 135 -4.61 -34.39 12.78
C GLY A 135 -5.87 -34.27 11.90
N THR A 136 -6.34 -33.05 11.63
CA THR A 136 -7.57 -32.78 10.88
C THR A 136 -7.33 -32.43 9.41
N VAL A 137 -6.28 -32.93 8.84
CA VAL A 137 -6.00 -32.75 7.41
C VAL A 137 -6.27 -34.04 6.65
#